data_eb992ca2735301359630f3b931bb21ce
#
_entry.id   eb992ca2735301359630f3b931bb21ce
#
_cell.length_a   1.000
_cell.length_b   1.000
_cell.length_c   1.000
_cell.angle_alpha   90.00
_cell.angle_beta   90.00
_cell.angle_gamma   90.00
#
_symmetry.space_group_name_H-M   'P 1'
#
loop_
_entity.id
_entity.type
_entity.pdbx_description
1 polymer ?
#
loop_
_entity_poly.entity_id
_entity_poly.type
_entity_poly.pdbx_seq_one_letter_code
_entity_poly.pdbx_strand_id
1 'polypeptide(L)'
;MLLYKSGLKKCIDEPKIQIVSPFKFSENTTYGLGGNAIAAYQPKTVYEAKIAFDRLTSNGIPFEILGNGSNVLVSDKGIGGAVISTNNLRGIIRLDKNRLLCLAGTRTGELLAYCKKHSLGGLEYLYGIPASLGGAVFMNAGVNGAAIGKNVECVRIYDGKSRVLTREMCNFAYRHSTMRDIKALILSIIVNVCDSSSEEIEERLTFYKQRRSHLPKGKSCGCVFKNPDGVSAGYLIDNAGLKGFRVGGAYVSDRHASFIINDGGSASDVKALIDIVKSKVLDKFGILLNEEVVYIGEFNDFNG
;
A
#
# COMPACT_ATOMS: atom_id res chain seq x y z
N MET A 1 -11.70 17.88 -21.48
CA MET A 1 -10.23 17.75 -21.47
C MET A 1 -9.47 19.08 -21.38
N LEU A 2 -9.86 20.14 -22.07
CA LEU A 2 -9.21 21.46 -22.00
C LEU A 2 -9.40 22.20 -20.68
N LEU A 3 -10.57 22.11 -20.03
CA LEU A 3 -10.87 22.75 -18.75
C LEU A 3 -10.03 22.19 -17.57
N TYR A 4 -9.72 20.88 -17.59
CA TYR A 4 -8.85 20.28 -16.58
C TYR A 4 -7.40 20.77 -16.67
N LYS A 5 -6.88 21.01 -17.87
CA LYS A 5 -5.51 21.54 -18.06
C LYS A 5 -5.37 22.98 -17.56
N SER A 6 -6.44 23.81 -17.65
CA SER A 6 -6.43 25.19 -17.15
C SER A 6 -6.50 25.28 -15.62
N GLY A 7 -7.26 24.39 -14.98
CA GLY A 7 -7.31 24.29 -13.51
C GLY A 7 -5.98 23.86 -12.89
N LEU A 8 -5.29 22.88 -13.49
CA LEU A 8 -3.96 22.46 -13.06
C LEU A 8 -2.91 23.59 -13.19
N LYS A 9 -2.96 24.41 -14.23
CA LYS A 9 -2.06 25.56 -14.40
C LYS A 9 -2.24 26.62 -13.30
N LYS A 10 -3.46 26.89 -12.86
CA LYS A 10 -3.74 27.86 -11.77
C LYS A 10 -3.26 27.37 -10.39
N CYS A 11 -3.08 26.05 -10.20
CA CYS A 11 -2.60 25.46 -8.96
C CYS A 11 -1.06 25.50 -8.79
N ILE A 12 -0.32 26.05 -9.76
CA ILE A 12 1.16 25.99 -9.77
C ILE A 12 1.79 27.13 -8.94
N ASP A 13 1.08 28.18 -8.58
CA ASP A 13 1.67 29.44 -8.15
C ASP A 13 1.80 29.67 -6.63
N GLU A 14 1.41 28.72 -5.71
CA GLU A 14 1.65 28.86 -4.25
C GLU A 14 1.42 27.56 -3.49
N PRO A 15 2.09 27.26 -2.39
CA PRO A 15 3.51 27.11 -2.14
C PRO A 15 4.13 26.04 -3.05
N LYS A 16 5.43 26.02 -3.20
CA LYS A 16 6.21 25.16 -4.13
C LYS A 16 6.04 23.65 -3.85
N ILE A 17 4.82 23.10 -3.98
CA ILE A 17 4.61 21.66 -3.96
C ILE A 17 5.25 21.09 -5.22
N GLN A 18 6.10 20.09 -5.07
CA GLN A 18 6.66 19.39 -6.22
C GLN A 18 5.56 18.70 -7.00
N ILE A 19 5.46 19.01 -8.31
CA ILE A 19 4.48 18.41 -9.23
C ILE A 19 5.25 17.69 -10.33
N VAL A 20 4.87 16.43 -10.60
CA VAL A 20 5.39 15.61 -11.71
C VAL A 20 4.26 15.39 -12.71
N SER A 21 4.49 15.68 -13.99
CA SER A 21 3.49 15.52 -15.06
C SER A 21 4.16 15.10 -16.37
N PRO A 22 3.73 14.01 -17.03
CA PRO A 22 2.80 13.02 -16.52
C PRO A 22 3.40 12.20 -15.36
N PHE A 23 2.55 11.66 -14.49
CA PHE A 23 2.99 10.75 -13.45
C PHE A 23 2.78 9.31 -13.91
N LYS A 24 3.86 8.54 -14.00
CA LYS A 24 3.85 7.16 -14.48
C LYS A 24 3.70 6.19 -13.30
N PHE A 25 2.59 5.46 -13.24
CA PHE A 25 2.39 4.46 -12.20
C PHE A 25 3.37 3.28 -12.32
N SER A 26 3.78 2.92 -13.54
CA SER A 26 4.78 1.87 -13.76
C SER A 26 6.13 2.14 -13.09
N GLU A 27 6.48 3.40 -12.84
CA GLU A 27 7.71 3.80 -12.13
C GLU A 27 7.48 3.97 -10.63
N ASN A 28 6.20 3.98 -10.17
CA ASN A 28 5.81 4.35 -8.80
C ASN A 28 4.99 3.27 -8.08
N THR A 29 4.95 2.05 -8.63
CA THR A 29 4.34 0.87 -8.00
C THR A 29 5.32 -0.30 -7.94
N THR A 30 5.14 -1.21 -6.99
CA THR A 30 6.01 -2.39 -6.89
C THR A 30 5.73 -3.43 -7.98
N TYR A 31 4.57 -3.39 -8.61
CA TYR A 31 4.28 -4.18 -9.80
C TYR A 31 5.06 -3.68 -11.03
N GLY A 32 5.45 -2.41 -11.06
CA GLY A 32 6.05 -1.81 -12.25
C GLY A 32 5.08 -1.76 -13.43
N LEU A 33 3.78 -1.64 -13.16
CA LEU A 33 2.68 -1.63 -14.12
C LEU A 33 1.80 -0.39 -13.92
N GLY A 34 0.93 -0.16 -14.89
CA GLY A 34 -0.05 0.92 -14.91
C GLY A 34 0.34 2.07 -15.84
N GLY A 35 -0.68 2.68 -16.41
CA GLY A 35 -0.54 3.87 -17.26
C GLY A 35 -0.18 5.12 -16.47
N ASN A 36 -0.61 6.28 -16.94
CA ASN A 36 -0.26 7.57 -16.36
C ASN A 36 -1.44 8.20 -15.62
N ALA A 37 -1.13 9.03 -14.62
CA ALA A 37 -2.01 10.10 -14.17
C ALA A 37 -1.60 11.41 -14.87
N ILE A 38 -2.51 12.39 -14.91
CA ILE A 38 -2.23 13.71 -15.50
C ILE A 38 -1.07 14.37 -14.77
N ALA A 39 -1.09 14.32 -13.44
CA ALA A 39 -0.02 14.85 -12.61
C ALA A 39 -0.02 14.19 -11.22
N ALA A 40 1.12 14.26 -10.51
CA ALA A 40 1.20 13.94 -9.10
C ALA A 40 1.72 15.11 -8.29
N TYR A 41 1.04 15.42 -7.22
CA TYR A 41 1.50 16.30 -6.15
C TYR A 41 2.31 15.47 -5.16
N GLN A 42 3.52 15.91 -4.87
CA GLN A 42 4.47 15.20 -4.01
C GLN A 42 4.84 16.05 -2.78
N PRO A 43 3.91 16.22 -1.83
CA PRO A 43 4.13 17.05 -0.65
C PRO A 43 5.25 16.49 0.24
N LYS A 44 6.07 17.39 0.79
CA LYS A 44 7.13 17.10 1.77
C LYS A 44 6.69 17.43 3.20
N THR A 45 5.68 18.26 3.35
CA THR A 45 5.15 18.70 4.64
C THR A 45 3.65 18.42 4.76
N VAL A 46 3.17 18.34 6.00
CA VAL A 46 1.74 18.21 6.31
C VAL A 46 0.94 19.37 5.72
N TYR A 47 1.52 20.58 5.73
CA TYR A 47 0.87 21.76 5.17
C TYR A 47 0.70 21.64 3.66
N GLU A 48 1.75 21.28 2.93
CA GLU A 48 1.68 21.04 1.48
C GLU A 48 0.67 19.93 1.13
N ALA A 49 0.61 18.84 1.93
CA ALA A 49 -0.32 17.74 1.71
C ALA A 49 -1.79 18.20 1.81
N LYS A 50 -2.10 19.04 2.80
CA LYS A 50 -3.44 19.63 2.95
C LYS A 50 -3.79 20.55 1.79
N ILE A 51 -2.86 21.43 1.38
CA ILE A 51 -3.07 22.32 0.25
C ILE A 51 -3.31 21.52 -1.04
N ALA A 52 -2.54 20.46 -1.29
CA ALA A 52 -2.75 19.61 -2.45
C ALA A 52 -4.17 19.01 -2.46
N PHE A 53 -4.61 18.50 -1.31
CA PHE A 53 -5.95 17.94 -1.14
C PHE A 53 -7.04 18.98 -1.40
N ASP A 54 -6.95 20.15 -0.75
CA ASP A 54 -7.94 21.22 -0.87
C ASP A 54 -8.02 21.76 -2.30
N ARG A 55 -6.88 21.95 -2.96
CA ARG A 55 -6.82 22.41 -4.35
C ARG A 55 -7.51 21.44 -5.31
N LEU A 56 -7.20 20.15 -5.20
CA LEU A 56 -7.81 19.13 -6.05
C LEU A 56 -9.33 19.04 -5.80
N THR A 57 -9.72 19.06 -4.53
CA THR A 57 -11.15 18.99 -4.15
C THR A 57 -11.92 20.23 -4.58
N SER A 58 -11.41 21.44 -4.30
CA SER A 58 -12.11 22.69 -4.63
C SER A 58 -12.23 22.95 -6.13
N ASN A 59 -11.32 22.40 -6.94
CA ASN A 59 -11.38 22.46 -8.40
C ASN A 59 -12.12 21.25 -9.03
N GLY A 60 -12.70 20.36 -8.24
CA GLY A 60 -13.41 19.19 -8.73
C GLY A 60 -12.51 18.20 -9.52
N ILE A 61 -11.19 18.21 -9.28
CA ILE A 61 -10.25 17.33 -9.98
C ILE A 61 -10.27 15.96 -9.30
N PRO A 62 -10.62 14.88 -10.02
CA PRO A 62 -10.52 13.53 -9.47
C PRO A 62 -9.07 13.21 -9.13
N PHE A 63 -8.85 12.57 -8.00
CA PHE A 63 -7.50 12.17 -7.59
C PHE A 63 -7.48 10.91 -6.75
N GLU A 64 -6.32 10.23 -6.80
CA GLU A 64 -5.98 9.09 -5.95
C GLU A 64 -4.88 9.47 -4.96
N ILE A 65 -4.88 8.80 -3.80
CA ILE A 65 -3.85 8.95 -2.77
C ILE A 65 -2.94 7.72 -2.85
N LEU A 66 -1.66 7.95 -3.12
CA LEU A 66 -0.69 6.87 -3.29
C LEU A 66 0.41 6.95 -2.23
N GLY A 67 0.58 5.87 -1.48
CA GLY A 67 1.78 5.63 -0.68
C GLY A 67 2.89 5.02 -1.55
N ASN A 68 3.55 3.99 -1.05
CA ASN A 68 4.64 3.30 -1.78
C ASN A 68 4.18 2.44 -2.98
N GLY A 69 2.89 2.39 -3.32
CA GLY A 69 2.38 1.62 -4.44
C GLY A 69 2.58 0.10 -4.33
N SER A 70 2.68 -0.43 -3.11
CA SER A 70 3.05 -1.83 -2.87
C SER A 70 1.87 -2.79 -2.73
N ASN A 71 0.64 -2.30 -2.77
CA ASN A 71 -0.57 -3.12 -2.71
C ASN A 71 -1.64 -2.63 -3.71
N VAL A 72 -1.20 -2.14 -4.86
CA VAL A 72 -2.09 -1.62 -5.90
C VAL A 72 -1.81 -2.28 -7.24
N LEU A 73 -2.87 -2.50 -8.02
CA LEU A 73 -2.81 -2.79 -9.45
C LEU A 73 -3.47 -1.61 -10.19
N VAL A 74 -2.71 -0.93 -11.02
CA VAL A 74 -3.17 0.26 -11.73
C VAL A 74 -3.44 -0.11 -13.18
N SER A 75 -4.60 0.31 -13.70
CA SER A 75 -5.00 0.07 -15.09
C SER A 75 -3.94 0.55 -16.08
N ASP A 76 -3.78 -0.19 -17.18
CA ASP A 76 -2.88 0.19 -18.28
C ASP A 76 -3.25 1.54 -18.91
N LYS A 77 -4.53 1.94 -18.83
CA LYS A 77 -5.01 3.27 -19.24
C LYS A 77 -4.62 4.38 -18.27
N GLY A 78 -4.20 4.02 -17.03
CA GLY A 78 -3.98 4.98 -15.96
C GLY A 78 -5.27 5.60 -15.44
N ILE A 79 -5.21 6.88 -15.05
CA ILE A 79 -6.38 7.63 -14.56
C ILE A 79 -6.48 9.00 -15.22
N GLY A 80 -7.71 9.46 -15.48
CA GLY A 80 -8.00 10.80 -16.00
C GLY A 80 -7.88 11.93 -14.96
N GLY A 81 -7.20 11.69 -13.84
CA GLY A 81 -7.07 12.59 -12.69
C GLY A 81 -5.64 12.80 -12.23
N ALA A 82 -5.51 13.29 -11.00
CA ALA A 82 -4.24 13.53 -10.34
C ALA A 82 -3.91 12.45 -9.29
N VAL A 83 -2.69 12.49 -8.76
CA VAL A 83 -2.26 11.70 -7.60
C VAL A 83 -1.75 12.64 -6.51
N ILE A 84 -2.07 12.35 -5.26
CA ILE A 84 -1.32 12.87 -4.11
C ILE A 84 -0.40 11.75 -3.65
N SER A 85 0.89 11.84 -3.99
CA SER A 85 1.89 10.86 -3.57
C SER A 85 2.47 11.27 -2.22
N THR A 86 2.20 10.46 -1.20
CA THR A 86 2.70 10.72 0.17
C THR A 86 4.15 10.28 0.38
N ASN A 87 4.83 9.75 -0.66
CA ASN A 87 6.18 9.18 -0.55
C ASN A 87 7.25 10.15 -0.03
N ASN A 88 7.06 11.45 -0.22
CA ASN A 88 7.99 12.47 0.27
C ASN A 88 7.60 13.04 1.65
N LEU A 89 6.43 12.68 2.17
CA LEU A 89 5.95 13.09 3.49
C LEU A 89 6.57 12.18 4.58
N ARG A 90 7.87 12.33 4.84
CA ARG A 90 8.67 11.46 5.71
C ARG A 90 9.20 12.18 6.93
N GLY A 91 9.27 11.46 8.03
CA GLY A 91 9.86 11.92 9.27
C GLY A 91 9.44 11.05 10.45
N ILE A 92 10.33 10.93 11.42
CA ILE A 92 10.11 10.23 12.68
C ILE A 92 10.53 11.17 13.79
N ILE A 93 9.63 11.39 14.75
CA ILE A 93 9.87 12.21 15.93
C ILE A 93 9.60 11.35 17.17
N ARG A 94 10.55 11.22 18.06
CA ARG A 94 10.35 10.58 19.36
C ARG A 94 9.58 11.54 20.26
N LEU A 95 8.39 11.14 20.67
CA LEU A 95 7.56 11.95 21.58
C LEU A 95 7.94 11.73 23.05
N ASP A 96 8.20 10.48 23.40
CA ASP A 96 8.66 10.07 24.72
C ASP A 96 9.35 8.70 24.67
N LYS A 97 9.45 8.02 25.82
CA LYS A 97 10.11 6.72 25.93
C LYS A 97 9.54 5.68 24.96
N ASN A 98 8.22 5.63 24.82
CA ASN A 98 7.49 4.53 24.18
C ASN A 98 6.67 4.95 22.96
N ARG A 99 6.74 6.21 22.52
CA ARG A 99 5.90 6.71 21.42
C ARG A 99 6.71 7.42 20.35
N LEU A 100 6.43 7.06 19.09
CA LEU A 100 6.99 7.72 17.92
C LEU A 100 5.86 8.33 17.09
N LEU A 101 6.01 9.60 16.73
CA LEU A 101 5.19 10.22 15.69
C LEU A 101 5.91 10.04 14.36
N CYS A 102 5.23 9.40 13.42
CA CYS A 102 5.75 9.13 12.09
C CYS A 102 4.87 9.79 11.04
N LEU A 103 5.46 10.43 10.04
CA LEU A 103 4.72 10.94 8.89
C LEU A 103 4.33 9.78 7.94
N ALA A 104 3.22 9.93 7.24
CA ALA A 104 2.59 8.86 6.48
C ALA A 104 3.45 8.24 5.38
N GLY A 105 4.35 8.99 4.77
CA GLY A 105 5.27 8.51 3.75
C GLY A 105 6.52 7.83 4.28
N THR A 106 6.77 7.85 5.60
CA THR A 106 7.89 7.12 6.21
C THR A 106 7.82 5.65 5.85
N ARG A 107 8.91 5.08 5.34
CA ARG A 107 8.93 3.66 4.96
C ARG A 107 9.09 2.77 6.19
N THR A 108 8.48 1.59 6.14
CA THR A 108 8.63 0.58 7.21
C THR A 108 10.08 0.25 7.51
N GLY A 109 10.94 0.15 6.47
CA GLY A 109 12.37 -0.06 6.65
C GLY A 109 13.09 1.09 7.35
N GLU A 110 12.71 2.35 7.07
CA GLU A 110 13.24 3.54 7.74
C GLU A 110 12.86 3.55 9.24
N LEU A 111 11.60 3.17 9.53
CA LEU A 111 11.13 3.05 10.91
C LEU A 111 11.89 1.96 11.67
N LEU A 112 12.07 0.77 11.07
CA LEU A 112 12.83 -0.30 11.71
C LEU A 112 14.29 0.05 11.93
N ALA A 113 14.93 0.74 10.97
CA ALA A 113 16.30 1.24 11.13
C ALA A 113 16.40 2.26 12.26
N TYR A 114 15.41 3.17 12.37
CA TYR A 114 15.33 4.11 13.49
C TYR A 114 15.16 3.38 14.81
N CYS A 115 14.23 2.44 14.89
CA CYS A 115 13.98 1.65 16.10
C CYS A 115 15.24 0.89 16.55
N LYS A 116 15.92 0.19 15.64
CA LYS A 116 17.18 -0.51 15.94
C LYS A 116 18.25 0.43 16.48
N LYS A 117 18.43 1.61 15.85
CA LYS A 117 19.42 2.63 16.28
C LYS A 117 19.15 3.15 17.70
N HIS A 118 17.90 3.17 18.13
CA HIS A 118 17.49 3.78 19.41
C HIS A 118 17.04 2.75 20.45
N SER A 119 17.37 1.45 20.26
CA SER A 119 17.02 0.36 21.18
C SER A 119 15.52 0.28 21.46
N LEU A 120 14.71 0.41 20.40
CA LEU A 120 13.26 0.36 20.43
C LEU A 120 12.77 -0.88 19.65
N GLY A 121 11.94 -1.69 20.27
CA GLY A 121 11.38 -2.89 19.69
C GLY A 121 9.86 -2.86 19.56
N GLY A 122 9.29 -3.97 19.08
CA GLY A 122 7.86 -4.22 18.97
C GLY A 122 7.28 -4.02 17.57
N LEU A 123 8.10 -3.63 16.58
CA LEU A 123 7.68 -3.41 15.19
C LEU A 123 8.40 -4.32 14.18
N GLU A 124 9.22 -5.27 14.61
CA GLU A 124 10.09 -6.08 13.78
C GLU A 124 9.33 -6.96 12.77
N TYR A 125 8.06 -7.28 13.03
CA TYR A 125 7.16 -7.97 12.09
C TYR A 125 6.92 -7.21 10.78
N LEU A 126 7.19 -5.89 10.74
CA LEU A 126 7.15 -5.08 9.53
C LEU A 126 8.35 -5.31 8.61
N TYR A 127 9.35 -6.12 9.03
CA TYR A 127 10.51 -6.42 8.22
C TYR A 127 10.12 -6.96 6.84
N GLY A 128 10.68 -6.37 5.79
CA GLY A 128 10.47 -6.80 4.41
C GLY A 128 9.07 -6.49 3.84
N ILE A 129 8.20 -5.76 4.55
CA ILE A 129 6.96 -5.21 3.98
C ILE A 129 7.34 -3.89 3.28
N PRO A 130 7.22 -3.78 1.94
CA PRO A 130 7.67 -2.60 1.20
C PRO A 130 6.61 -1.49 1.21
N ALA A 131 6.14 -1.07 2.39
CA ALA A 131 5.06 -0.10 2.55
C ALA A 131 5.57 1.25 3.07
N SER A 132 4.82 2.34 2.77
CA SER A 132 4.80 3.52 3.60
C SER A 132 3.91 3.29 4.83
N LEU A 133 4.17 3.98 5.94
CA LEU A 133 3.36 3.80 7.15
C LEU A 133 1.89 4.15 6.93
N GLY A 134 1.58 5.20 6.16
CA GLY A 134 0.20 5.50 5.78
C GLY A 134 -0.46 4.33 5.05
N GLY A 135 0.23 3.72 4.07
CA GLY A 135 -0.25 2.52 3.37
C GLY A 135 -0.37 1.30 4.28
N ALA A 136 0.58 1.11 5.21
CA ALA A 136 0.53 0.03 6.17
C ALA A 136 -0.67 0.16 7.12
N VAL A 137 -0.96 1.37 7.60
CA VAL A 137 -2.14 1.66 8.46
C VAL A 137 -3.44 1.51 7.67
N PHE A 138 -3.49 2.04 6.45
CA PHE A 138 -4.65 1.90 5.56
C PHE A 138 -5.07 0.43 5.37
N MET A 139 -4.09 -0.46 5.17
CA MET A 139 -4.32 -1.89 4.96
C MET A 139 -4.28 -2.71 6.26
N ASN A 140 -4.02 -2.11 7.41
CA ASN A 140 -3.67 -2.85 8.63
C ASN A 140 -2.63 -3.95 8.34
N ALA A 141 -1.51 -3.55 7.74
CA ALA A 141 -0.49 -4.47 7.27
C ALA A 141 0.13 -5.27 8.41
N GLY A 142 0.39 -6.54 8.16
CA GLY A 142 0.96 -7.42 9.17
C GLY A 142 1.25 -8.82 8.65
N VAL A 143 1.92 -9.62 9.46
CA VAL A 143 2.28 -11.02 9.19
C VAL A 143 2.15 -11.85 10.46
N ASN A 144 1.82 -13.14 10.31
CA ASN A 144 1.83 -14.12 11.40
C ASN A 144 1.04 -13.68 12.66
N GLY A 145 -0.14 -13.10 12.48
CA GLY A 145 -0.99 -12.64 13.58
C GLY A 145 -0.59 -11.30 14.22
N ALA A 146 0.55 -10.71 13.83
CA ALA A 146 0.91 -9.35 14.15
C ALA A 146 0.43 -8.40 13.04
N ALA A 147 -0.09 -7.23 13.42
CA ALA A 147 -0.52 -6.19 12.49
C ALA A 147 -0.28 -4.81 13.09
N ILE A 148 -0.07 -3.80 12.23
CA ILE A 148 0.32 -2.45 12.66
C ILE A 148 -0.72 -1.81 13.59
N GLY A 149 -2.00 -2.13 13.43
CA GLY A 149 -3.08 -1.64 14.30
C GLY A 149 -2.89 -1.98 15.78
N LYS A 150 -2.09 -3.00 16.13
CA LYS A 150 -1.74 -3.32 17.53
C LYS A 150 -0.81 -2.27 18.16
N ASN A 151 0.01 -1.63 17.35
CA ASN A 151 0.99 -0.63 17.76
C ASN A 151 0.51 0.81 17.54
N VAL A 152 -0.52 1.03 16.72
CA VAL A 152 -1.09 2.37 16.49
C VAL A 152 -1.81 2.85 17.75
N GLU A 153 -1.45 4.05 18.22
CA GLU A 153 -2.19 4.79 19.24
C GLU A 153 -3.25 5.67 18.60
N CYS A 154 -2.86 6.48 17.62
CA CYS A 154 -3.79 7.30 16.85
C CYS A 154 -3.25 7.64 15.46
N VAL A 155 -4.16 8.06 14.59
CA VAL A 155 -3.88 8.46 13.21
C VAL A 155 -4.44 9.86 12.97
N ARG A 156 -3.60 10.79 12.49
CA ARG A 156 -4.06 12.09 12.02
C ARG A 156 -4.40 11.99 10.54
N ILE A 157 -5.64 12.33 10.20
CA ILE A 157 -6.14 12.35 8.83
C ILE A 157 -6.56 13.75 8.41
N TYR A 158 -6.78 13.91 7.10
CA TYR A 158 -7.31 15.13 6.50
C TYR A 158 -8.27 14.79 5.35
N ASP A 159 -9.49 15.31 5.44
CA ASP A 159 -10.58 15.19 4.47
C ASP A 159 -11.27 16.53 4.18
N GLY A 160 -10.50 17.62 4.21
CA GLY A 160 -10.95 19.01 4.26
C GLY A 160 -10.89 19.58 5.68
N LYS A 161 -10.84 18.69 6.69
CA LYS A 161 -10.63 19.05 8.10
C LYS A 161 -9.60 18.11 8.73
N SER A 162 -8.74 18.65 9.61
CA SER A 162 -7.82 17.80 10.39
C SER A 162 -8.60 17.08 11.49
N ARG A 163 -8.50 15.75 11.49
CA ARG A 163 -9.06 14.88 12.55
C ARG A 163 -8.02 13.93 13.10
N VAL A 164 -8.17 13.55 14.35
CA VAL A 164 -7.38 12.50 14.98
C VAL A 164 -8.31 11.33 15.25
N LEU A 165 -8.00 10.18 14.69
CA LEU A 165 -8.70 8.93 14.96
C LEU A 165 -7.90 8.17 16.01
N THR A 166 -8.54 7.82 17.13
CA THR A 166 -7.94 6.90 18.10
C THR A 166 -7.84 5.50 17.49
N ARG A 167 -7.12 4.60 18.13
CA ARG A 167 -7.01 3.21 17.70
C ARG A 167 -8.38 2.56 17.52
N GLU A 168 -9.30 2.80 18.45
CA GLU A 168 -10.66 2.25 18.44
C GLU A 168 -11.44 2.79 17.22
N MET A 169 -11.34 4.10 16.95
CA MET A 169 -11.97 4.74 15.79
C MET A 169 -11.40 4.25 14.47
N CYS A 170 -10.17 3.77 14.45
CA CYS A 170 -9.56 3.17 13.25
C CYS A 170 -10.16 1.81 12.88
N ASN A 171 -10.89 1.15 13.79
CA ASN A 171 -11.59 -0.12 13.58
C ASN A 171 -10.74 -1.17 12.81
N PHE A 172 -9.53 -1.41 13.33
CA PHE A 172 -8.58 -2.32 12.68
C PHE A 172 -9.08 -3.77 12.68
N ALA A 173 -9.22 -4.34 11.50
CA ALA A 173 -9.53 -5.75 11.28
C ALA A 173 -8.54 -6.37 10.28
N TYR A 174 -8.71 -7.65 9.95
CA TYR A 174 -7.85 -8.34 8.98
C TYR A 174 -7.89 -7.62 7.62
N ARG A 175 -6.75 -7.03 7.22
CA ARG A 175 -6.59 -6.25 5.97
C ARG A 175 -7.61 -5.12 5.82
N HIS A 176 -7.98 -4.50 6.94
CA HIS A 176 -8.97 -3.42 6.98
C HIS A 176 -8.65 -2.39 8.05
N SER A 177 -9.02 -1.14 7.75
CA SER A 177 -9.12 -0.03 8.69
C SER A 177 -10.17 0.96 8.19
N THR A 178 -10.75 1.77 9.06
CA THR A 178 -11.72 2.84 8.72
C THR A 178 -11.22 3.76 7.59
N MET A 179 -9.90 3.95 7.45
CA MET A 179 -9.34 4.78 6.37
C MET A 179 -9.61 4.23 4.98
N ARG A 180 -10.00 2.95 4.84
CA ARG A 180 -10.41 2.38 3.54
C ARG A 180 -11.82 2.80 3.12
N ASP A 181 -12.64 3.19 4.09
CA ASP A 181 -14.05 3.51 3.87
C ASP A 181 -14.27 5.01 3.64
N ILE A 182 -13.22 5.82 3.82
CA ILE A 182 -13.27 7.27 3.70
C ILE A 182 -12.19 7.78 2.74
N LYS A 183 -12.49 8.82 1.99
CA LYS A 183 -11.51 9.51 1.15
C LYS A 183 -10.78 10.57 1.99
N ALA A 184 -9.68 10.18 2.63
CA ALA A 184 -8.89 11.05 3.48
C ALA A 184 -7.38 10.80 3.32
N LEU A 185 -6.59 11.86 3.42
CA LEU A 185 -5.14 11.76 3.56
C LEU A 185 -4.77 11.30 4.97
N ILE A 186 -3.98 10.26 5.11
CA ILE A 186 -3.24 9.97 6.33
C ILE A 186 -2.03 10.91 6.35
N LEU A 187 -1.92 11.73 7.39
CA LEU A 187 -0.84 12.71 7.54
C LEU A 187 0.27 12.22 8.44
N SER A 188 -0.09 11.71 9.62
CA SER A 188 0.85 11.18 10.60
C SER A 188 0.20 10.10 11.47
N ILE A 189 1.04 9.26 12.04
CA ILE A 189 0.64 8.14 12.90
C ILE A 189 1.48 8.22 14.17
N ILE A 190 0.86 8.03 15.33
CA ILE A 190 1.57 7.74 16.57
C ILE A 190 1.58 6.24 16.75
N VAL A 191 2.79 5.66 16.85
CA VAL A 191 2.99 4.24 17.11
C VAL A 191 3.68 4.01 18.43
N ASN A 192 3.24 2.96 19.14
CA ASN A 192 3.83 2.52 20.38
C ASN A 192 4.98 1.54 20.10
N VAL A 193 6.06 1.74 20.83
CA VAL A 193 7.28 0.92 20.83
C VAL A 193 7.65 0.57 22.28
N CYS A 194 8.58 -0.34 22.47
CA CYS A 194 9.09 -0.68 23.80
C CYS A 194 10.62 -0.66 23.81
N ASP A 195 11.22 -0.42 24.98
CA ASP A 195 12.65 -0.61 25.15
C ASP A 195 13.01 -2.07 24.86
N SER A 196 14.06 -2.28 24.10
CA SER A 196 14.59 -3.61 23.75
C SER A 196 16.09 -3.54 23.55
N SER A 197 16.81 -4.55 23.97
CA SER A 197 18.25 -4.63 23.71
C SER A 197 18.53 -4.80 22.21
N SER A 198 19.72 -4.45 21.77
CA SER A 198 20.13 -4.65 20.37
C SER A 198 20.07 -6.12 19.96
N GLU A 199 20.42 -7.01 20.88
CA GLU A 199 20.41 -8.46 20.70
C GLU A 199 18.99 -8.97 20.47
N GLU A 200 18.03 -8.57 21.29
CA GLU A 200 16.61 -8.94 21.15
C GLU A 200 16.01 -8.43 19.83
N ILE A 201 16.35 -7.19 19.44
CA ILE A 201 15.89 -6.62 18.16
C ILE A 201 16.46 -7.43 16.99
N GLU A 202 17.76 -7.75 17.02
CA GLU A 202 18.42 -8.49 15.95
C GLU A 202 17.88 -9.94 15.84
N GLU A 203 17.62 -10.59 16.97
CA GLU A 203 17.01 -11.91 16.99
C GLU A 203 15.63 -11.90 16.32
N ARG A 204 14.74 -10.94 16.70
CA ARG A 204 13.42 -10.80 16.09
C ARG A 204 13.50 -10.44 14.60
N LEU A 205 14.40 -9.53 14.21
CA LEU A 205 14.61 -9.20 12.80
C LEU A 205 15.09 -10.41 12.01
N THR A 206 16.00 -11.21 12.57
CA THR A 206 16.51 -12.45 11.95
C THR A 206 15.39 -13.46 11.78
N PHE A 207 14.54 -13.64 12.79
CA PHE A 207 13.35 -14.50 12.71
C PHE A 207 12.44 -14.09 11.54
N TYR A 208 12.08 -12.82 11.42
CA TYR A 208 11.22 -12.37 10.31
C TYR A 208 11.93 -12.41 8.95
N LYS A 209 13.26 -12.18 8.91
CA LYS A 209 14.07 -12.33 7.71
C LYS A 209 14.06 -13.78 7.19
N GLN A 210 14.26 -14.75 8.07
CA GLN A 210 14.21 -16.18 7.71
C GLN A 210 12.82 -16.57 7.21
N ARG A 211 11.75 -16.15 7.91
CA ARG A 211 10.37 -16.44 7.50
C ARG A 211 9.97 -15.84 6.16
N ARG A 212 10.64 -14.78 5.73
CA ARG A 212 10.39 -14.13 4.44
C ARG A 212 11.37 -14.54 3.34
N SER A 213 12.38 -15.34 3.65
CA SER A 213 13.41 -15.76 2.69
C SER A 213 12.84 -16.59 1.53
N HIS A 214 11.74 -17.30 1.76
CA HIS A 214 11.06 -18.13 0.76
C HIS A 214 10.12 -17.34 -0.15
N LEU A 215 9.81 -16.07 0.18
CA LEU A 215 8.92 -15.27 -0.64
C LEU A 215 9.50 -15.02 -2.03
N PRO A 216 8.65 -14.89 -3.06
CA PRO A 216 9.11 -14.62 -4.41
C PRO A 216 9.88 -13.30 -4.48
N LYS A 217 10.84 -13.25 -5.39
CA LYS A 217 11.48 -12.02 -5.84
C LYS A 217 10.84 -11.61 -7.17
N GLY A 218 10.86 -10.32 -7.46
CA GLY A 218 10.29 -9.80 -8.71
C GLY A 218 9.21 -8.75 -8.46
N LYS A 219 8.70 -8.19 -9.56
CA LYS A 219 7.68 -7.14 -9.54
C LYS A 219 6.32 -7.72 -9.16
N SER A 220 5.78 -7.33 -8.02
CA SER A 220 4.50 -7.82 -7.49
C SER A 220 3.95 -6.87 -6.43
N CYS A 221 2.70 -7.07 -6.00
CA CYS A 221 2.10 -6.35 -4.88
C CYS A 221 2.03 -7.17 -3.57
N GLY A 222 2.82 -8.25 -3.45
CA GLY A 222 2.69 -9.19 -2.35
C GLY A 222 1.61 -10.26 -2.62
N CYS A 223 0.94 -10.71 -1.55
CA CYS A 223 -0.22 -11.60 -1.69
C CYS A 223 -1.38 -10.86 -2.35
N VAL A 224 -1.92 -11.44 -3.42
CA VAL A 224 -3.04 -10.85 -4.18
C VAL A 224 -4.37 -11.09 -3.49
N PHE A 225 -4.49 -12.21 -2.76
CA PHE A 225 -5.74 -12.65 -2.14
C PHE A 225 -5.65 -12.67 -0.63
N LYS A 226 -6.76 -12.32 0.03
CA LYS A 226 -6.97 -12.56 1.45
C LYS A 226 -7.08 -14.07 1.70
N ASN A 227 -6.58 -14.53 2.85
CA ASN A 227 -6.83 -15.89 3.27
C ASN A 227 -8.31 -16.04 3.67
N PRO A 228 -9.05 -17.00 3.10
CA PRO A 228 -10.35 -17.39 3.64
C PRO A 228 -10.24 -17.93 5.06
N ASP A 229 -11.37 -17.99 5.78
CA ASP A 229 -11.39 -18.48 7.15
C ASP A 229 -10.85 -19.91 7.22
N GLY A 230 -9.85 -20.13 8.08
CA GLY A 230 -9.27 -21.43 8.35
C GLY A 230 -8.32 -22.00 7.29
N VAL A 231 -8.16 -21.34 6.11
CA VAL A 231 -7.29 -21.86 5.03
C VAL A 231 -6.48 -20.76 4.34
N SER A 232 -5.27 -21.10 3.89
CA SER A 232 -4.43 -20.19 3.13
C SER A 232 -4.89 -20.11 1.67
N ALA A 233 -5.06 -18.89 1.12
CA ALA A 233 -5.29 -18.69 -0.30
C ALA A 233 -4.17 -19.31 -1.15
N GLY A 234 -2.92 -19.14 -0.73
CA GLY A 234 -1.76 -19.76 -1.42
C GLY A 234 -1.85 -21.29 -1.45
N TYR A 235 -2.33 -21.93 -0.39
CA TYR A 235 -2.55 -23.38 -0.36
C TYR A 235 -3.65 -23.81 -1.35
N LEU A 236 -4.77 -23.09 -1.41
CA LEU A 236 -5.84 -23.38 -2.36
C LEU A 236 -5.38 -23.25 -3.82
N ILE A 237 -4.66 -22.18 -4.13
CA ILE A 237 -4.13 -21.89 -5.46
C ILE A 237 -3.10 -22.95 -5.89
N ASP A 238 -2.23 -23.35 -4.99
CA ASP A 238 -1.24 -24.41 -5.21
C ASP A 238 -1.93 -25.74 -5.51
N ASN A 239 -2.88 -26.14 -4.66
CA ASN A 239 -3.65 -27.37 -4.85
C ASN A 239 -4.60 -27.31 -6.05
N ALA A 240 -4.94 -26.12 -6.55
CA ALA A 240 -5.62 -25.98 -7.84
C ALA A 240 -4.69 -26.25 -9.04
N GLY A 241 -3.39 -26.47 -8.82
CA GLY A 241 -2.40 -26.71 -9.86
C GLY A 241 -1.99 -25.45 -10.62
N LEU A 242 -2.08 -24.27 -9.99
CA LEU A 242 -1.91 -22.99 -10.68
C LEU A 242 -0.52 -22.37 -10.53
N LYS A 243 0.41 -22.96 -9.76
CA LYS A 243 1.79 -22.49 -9.76
C LYS A 243 2.38 -22.52 -11.16
N GLY A 244 3.08 -21.46 -11.54
CA GLY A 244 3.65 -21.28 -12.87
C GLY A 244 2.64 -20.94 -13.97
N PHE A 245 1.32 -20.97 -13.69
CA PHE A 245 0.29 -20.65 -14.70
C PHE A 245 0.45 -19.18 -15.14
N ARG A 246 0.40 -18.95 -16.46
CA ARG A 246 0.69 -17.65 -17.10
C ARG A 246 -0.49 -17.13 -17.91
N VAL A 247 -0.59 -15.77 -17.91
CA VAL A 247 -1.40 -15.01 -18.85
C VAL A 247 -0.54 -13.85 -19.32
N GLY A 248 -0.22 -13.81 -20.61
CA GLY A 248 0.73 -12.83 -21.12
C GLY A 248 2.05 -12.85 -20.36
N GLY A 249 2.48 -11.71 -19.85
CA GLY A 249 3.69 -11.61 -19.01
C GLY A 249 3.44 -11.70 -17.52
N ALA A 250 2.23 -12.05 -17.06
CA ALA A 250 1.94 -12.30 -15.64
C ALA A 250 1.94 -13.80 -15.32
N TYR A 251 2.42 -14.20 -14.13
CA TYR A 251 2.37 -15.61 -13.72
C TYR A 251 2.20 -15.78 -12.21
N VAL A 252 1.57 -16.89 -11.81
CA VAL A 252 1.49 -17.33 -10.43
C VAL A 252 2.85 -17.84 -9.99
N SER A 253 3.39 -17.32 -8.91
CA SER A 253 4.73 -17.70 -8.44
C SER A 253 4.81 -19.15 -8.00
N ASP A 254 5.87 -19.85 -8.44
CA ASP A 254 6.21 -21.22 -8.00
C ASP A 254 6.60 -21.28 -6.51
N ARG A 255 7.12 -20.18 -5.96
CA ARG A 255 7.57 -20.12 -4.57
C ARG A 255 6.44 -19.89 -3.58
N HIS A 256 5.41 -19.07 -3.97
CA HIS A 256 4.27 -18.76 -3.13
C HIS A 256 3.07 -18.43 -4.01
N ALA A 257 2.11 -19.34 -4.10
CA ALA A 257 1.03 -19.28 -5.08
C ALA A 257 0.04 -18.08 -4.89
N SER A 258 0.04 -17.40 -3.73
CA SER A 258 -0.74 -16.16 -3.56
C SER A 258 -0.08 -14.92 -4.18
N PHE A 259 1.14 -15.05 -4.75
CA PHE A 259 1.83 -13.98 -5.46
C PHE A 259 1.66 -14.16 -6.96
N ILE A 260 1.27 -13.08 -7.62
CA ILE A 260 1.33 -12.95 -9.08
C ILE A 260 2.50 -12.03 -9.41
N ILE A 261 3.39 -12.51 -10.26
CA ILE A 261 4.61 -11.81 -10.66
C ILE A 261 4.42 -11.20 -12.05
N ASN A 262 4.84 -9.96 -12.21
CA ASN A 262 4.96 -9.31 -13.50
C ASN A 262 6.35 -9.59 -14.10
N ASP A 263 6.37 -10.23 -15.27
CA ASP A 263 7.55 -10.59 -16.06
C ASP A 263 7.40 -10.05 -17.48
N GLY A 264 7.25 -8.71 -17.59
CA GLY A 264 7.07 -8.02 -18.85
C GLY A 264 5.63 -7.97 -19.38
N GLY A 265 4.63 -8.21 -18.51
CA GLY A 265 3.21 -8.15 -18.85
C GLY A 265 2.58 -6.77 -18.65
N SER A 266 1.26 -6.74 -18.77
CA SER A 266 0.37 -5.60 -18.55
C SER A 266 -0.42 -5.75 -17.25
N ALA A 267 -1.08 -4.68 -16.80
CA ALA A 267 -2.03 -4.76 -15.70
C ALA A 267 -3.26 -5.60 -16.07
N SER A 268 -3.63 -5.59 -17.34
CA SER A 268 -4.70 -6.44 -17.89
C SER A 268 -4.34 -7.93 -17.80
N ASP A 269 -3.09 -8.33 -18.05
CA ASP A 269 -2.64 -9.72 -17.88
C ASP A 269 -2.75 -10.17 -16.41
N VAL A 270 -2.33 -9.30 -15.49
CA VAL A 270 -2.44 -9.59 -14.05
C VAL A 270 -3.90 -9.72 -13.63
N LYS A 271 -4.79 -8.83 -14.10
CA LYS A 271 -6.22 -8.88 -13.80
C LYS A 271 -6.87 -10.16 -14.35
N ALA A 272 -6.61 -10.50 -15.61
CA ALA A 272 -7.09 -11.73 -16.21
C ALA A 272 -6.63 -12.97 -15.45
N LEU A 273 -5.35 -13.00 -15.03
CA LEU A 273 -4.82 -14.09 -14.22
C LEU A 273 -5.51 -14.18 -12.84
N ILE A 274 -5.79 -13.04 -12.20
CA ILE A 274 -6.57 -12.99 -10.94
C ILE A 274 -7.95 -13.64 -11.13
N ASP A 275 -8.67 -13.29 -12.20
CA ASP A 275 -10.01 -13.82 -12.47
C ASP A 275 -9.99 -15.33 -12.75
N ILE A 276 -9.01 -15.79 -13.52
CA ILE A 276 -8.81 -17.24 -13.76
C ILE A 276 -8.50 -17.98 -12.46
N VAL A 277 -7.65 -17.44 -11.60
CA VAL A 277 -7.33 -18.05 -10.30
C VAL A 277 -8.60 -18.16 -9.44
N LYS A 278 -9.41 -17.10 -9.39
CA LYS A 278 -10.69 -17.10 -8.63
C LYS A 278 -11.64 -18.16 -9.15
N SER A 279 -11.86 -18.22 -10.46
CA SER A 279 -12.73 -19.22 -11.08
C SER A 279 -12.26 -20.64 -10.77
N LYS A 280 -10.99 -20.97 -11.05
CA LYS A 280 -10.47 -22.33 -10.85
C LYS A 280 -10.47 -22.77 -9.37
N VAL A 281 -10.24 -21.87 -8.43
CA VAL A 281 -10.34 -22.18 -7.00
C VAL A 281 -11.80 -22.37 -6.59
N LEU A 282 -12.71 -21.54 -7.09
CA LEU A 282 -14.15 -21.71 -6.86
C LEU A 282 -14.65 -23.04 -7.41
N ASP A 283 -14.32 -23.39 -8.65
CA ASP A 283 -14.72 -24.62 -9.31
C ASP A 283 -14.23 -25.88 -8.58
N LYS A 284 -12.99 -25.82 -8.05
CA LYS A 284 -12.38 -27.00 -7.40
C LYS A 284 -12.77 -27.17 -5.94
N PHE A 285 -12.92 -26.06 -5.20
CA PHE A 285 -13.07 -26.09 -3.73
C PHE A 285 -14.38 -25.47 -3.24
N GLY A 286 -15.18 -24.86 -4.11
CA GLY A 286 -16.37 -24.11 -3.71
C GLY A 286 -16.08 -22.82 -2.92
N ILE A 287 -14.83 -22.34 -2.93
CA ILE A 287 -14.38 -21.18 -2.14
C ILE A 287 -14.08 -20.02 -3.07
N LEU A 288 -14.81 -18.90 -2.89
CA LEU A 288 -14.55 -17.66 -3.60
C LEU A 288 -13.41 -16.89 -2.93
N LEU A 289 -12.29 -16.70 -3.63
CA LEU A 289 -11.17 -15.89 -3.13
C LEU A 289 -11.51 -14.40 -3.20
N ASN A 290 -11.28 -13.68 -2.10
CA ASN A 290 -11.39 -12.24 -2.03
C ASN A 290 -10.03 -11.59 -2.25
N GLU A 291 -9.98 -10.57 -3.08
CA GLU A 291 -8.74 -9.85 -3.40
C GLU A 291 -8.30 -8.96 -2.24
N GLU A 292 -6.99 -8.92 -2.00
CA GLU A 292 -6.33 -7.99 -1.08
C GLU A 292 -5.81 -6.76 -1.83
N VAL A 293 -5.43 -6.94 -3.08
CA VAL A 293 -4.94 -5.87 -3.95
C VAL A 293 -6.02 -4.80 -4.17
N VAL A 294 -5.59 -3.52 -4.23
CA VAL A 294 -6.46 -2.37 -4.51
C VAL A 294 -6.31 -1.98 -5.96
N TYR A 295 -7.43 -1.88 -6.68
CA TYR A 295 -7.45 -1.43 -8.06
C TYR A 295 -7.49 0.09 -8.16
N ILE A 296 -6.75 0.64 -9.13
CA ILE A 296 -6.76 2.06 -9.48
C ILE A 296 -7.00 2.20 -10.98
N GLY A 297 -7.99 3.02 -11.36
CA GLY A 297 -8.44 3.18 -12.73
C GLY A 297 -9.44 2.10 -13.15
N GLU A 298 -9.80 2.10 -14.43
CA GLU A 298 -10.82 1.21 -14.97
C GLU A 298 -10.20 -0.09 -15.51
N PHE A 299 -10.77 -1.20 -15.10
CA PHE A 299 -10.46 -2.52 -15.65
C PHE A 299 -11.70 -3.04 -16.37
N ASN A 300 -11.53 -3.60 -17.55
CA ASN A 300 -12.62 -4.33 -18.21
C ASN A 300 -12.79 -5.66 -17.48
N ASP A 301 -14.04 -6.06 -17.23
CA ASP A 301 -14.31 -7.41 -16.79
C ASP A 301 -13.87 -8.40 -17.87
N PHE A 302 -13.19 -9.46 -17.46
CA PHE A 302 -12.81 -10.53 -18.37
C PHE A 302 -14.07 -11.30 -18.74
N ASN A 303 -14.68 -10.93 -19.87
CA ASN A 303 -15.71 -11.77 -20.51
C ASN A 303 -14.96 -12.94 -21.15
N GLY A 304 -14.84 -14.05 -20.37
CA GLY A 304 -14.26 -15.31 -20.81
C GLY A 304 -15.10 -16.03 -21.85
#